data_1c523003410dfb9cae7a728d0630c835
#
_entry.id   1c523003410dfb9cae7a728d0630c835
#
_cell.length_a   1.000
_cell.length_b   1.000
_cell.length_c   1.000
_cell.angle_alpha   90.00
_cell.angle_beta   90.00
_cell.angle_gamma   90.00
#
_symmetry.space_group_name_H-M   'P 1'
#
loop_
_entity.id
_entity.type
_entity.pdbx_description
1 polymer ?
#
loop_
_entity_poly.entity_id
_entity_poly.type
_entity_poly.pdbx_seq_one_letter_code
_entity_poly.pdbx_strand_id
1 'polypeptide(L)'
;LRQIRGSAPASLPASLNSLRLKGTASGTPDSLRLKDLRCSLGWQQVDGEAAVNWSGTPQLDLRLHAADFDLDRLLAEMFPDQARSKGRSKAPGAPWDLRFMKAFDAQGSLSVDRVRFMRLRMQQMTTRFSLKDGHLSVPALEGNFYNSRLRASGDFRFDRGLSYTTKVRALNINLDAASNDRNDKRAVRGLASVESEMSAHLTGSGQMPAALSGTWGVAIINGSYQNRDKAGRPGGKPTRFQRLSASGNMQGGVARSSNIFYQDAEMRVRGGGRIDFNNEDLDCNLFVKTDRMQEFPVRVTGKLHDPKTSVSAGTAILYAVTSLTHGIFELLGGVMEGTWNLFR
;
A
#
# COMPACT_ATOMS: atom_id res chain seq x y z
N LEU A 1 -27.99 -3.62 33.99
CA LEU A 1 -26.91 -3.00 33.20
C LEU A 1 -25.98 -2.23 34.15
N ARG A 2 -24.97 -2.89 34.70
CA ARG A 2 -23.85 -2.20 35.38
C ARG A 2 -23.04 -1.50 34.30
N GLN A 3 -22.94 -0.18 34.38
CA GLN A 3 -22.07 0.62 33.53
C GLN A 3 -20.64 0.09 33.66
N ILE A 4 -20.07 -0.39 32.56
CA ILE A 4 -18.65 -0.64 32.44
C ILE A 4 -18.00 0.75 32.44
N ARG A 5 -17.59 1.22 33.64
CA ARG A 5 -16.78 2.42 33.79
C ARG A 5 -15.30 2.04 33.52
N GLY A 6 -15.01 1.79 32.28
CA GLY A 6 -13.66 1.96 31.76
C GLY A 6 -13.54 3.39 31.24
N SER A 7 -12.47 4.09 31.55
CA SER A 7 -12.16 5.37 30.93
C SER A 7 -12.15 5.18 29.42
N ALA A 8 -13.16 5.70 28.75
CA ALA A 8 -13.21 5.72 27.29
C ALA A 8 -11.93 6.39 26.77
N PRO A 9 -11.25 5.85 25.79
CA PRO A 9 -10.11 6.52 25.16
C PRO A 9 -10.58 7.91 24.70
N ALA A 10 -9.74 8.91 24.82
CA ALA A 10 -10.06 10.33 24.72
C ALA A 10 -10.69 10.78 23.39
N SER A 11 -10.70 9.92 22.36
CA SER A 11 -11.51 10.13 21.13
C SER A 11 -11.67 8.81 20.38
N LEU A 12 -12.85 8.22 20.45
CA LEU A 12 -13.26 7.21 19.48
C LEU A 12 -13.46 7.90 18.11
N PRO A 13 -13.11 7.24 16.99
CA PRO A 13 -13.45 7.73 15.67
C PRO A 13 -14.93 8.12 15.58
N ALA A 14 -15.25 9.22 14.90
CA ALA A 14 -16.62 9.73 14.81
C ALA A 14 -17.61 8.71 14.27
N SER A 15 -17.15 7.77 13.42
CA SER A 15 -17.91 6.64 12.91
C SER A 15 -18.39 5.69 14.02
N LEU A 16 -17.61 5.50 15.09
CA LEU A 16 -17.99 4.63 16.21
C LEU A 16 -19.10 5.25 17.08
N ASN A 17 -19.29 6.57 17.03
CA ASN A 17 -20.38 7.24 17.73
C ASN A 17 -21.77 6.98 17.11
N SER A 18 -21.82 6.47 15.88
CA SER A 18 -23.06 6.12 15.16
C SER A 18 -23.27 4.63 14.99
N LEU A 19 -22.66 3.83 15.86
CA LEU A 19 -22.79 2.36 15.80
C LEU A 19 -24.25 1.95 16.06
N ARG A 20 -24.85 1.25 15.09
CA ARG A 20 -26.17 0.63 15.23
C ARG A 20 -25.99 -0.87 15.07
N LEU A 21 -26.48 -1.61 16.05
CA LEU A 21 -26.47 -3.07 16.06
C LEU A 21 -27.90 -3.60 16.02
N LYS A 22 -28.16 -4.56 15.14
CA LYS A 22 -29.39 -5.35 15.09
C LYS A 22 -28.99 -6.82 15.02
N GLY A 23 -29.72 -7.68 15.70
CA GLY A 23 -29.43 -9.11 15.70
C GLY A 23 -30.19 -9.82 16.83
N THR A 24 -30.05 -11.13 16.88
CA THR A 24 -30.58 -11.97 17.95
C THR A 24 -29.49 -12.17 19.02
N ALA A 25 -29.79 -11.78 20.24
CA ALA A 25 -28.86 -11.88 21.36
C ALA A 25 -29.25 -13.06 22.27
N SER A 26 -28.28 -13.86 22.64
CA SER A 26 -28.40 -14.90 23.66
C SER A 26 -27.12 -14.94 24.52
N GLY A 27 -27.23 -15.27 25.79
CA GLY A 27 -26.04 -15.28 26.63
C GLY A 27 -26.29 -15.62 28.09
N THR A 28 -25.22 -15.56 28.84
CA THR A 28 -25.14 -15.72 30.29
C THR A 28 -24.59 -14.41 30.90
N PRO A 29 -24.49 -14.30 32.22
CA PRO A 29 -23.87 -13.13 32.83
C PRO A 29 -22.44 -12.84 32.33
N ASP A 30 -21.71 -13.87 31.91
CA ASP A 30 -20.29 -13.78 31.51
C ASP A 30 -20.07 -13.89 30.00
N SER A 31 -21.13 -14.08 29.20
CA SER A 31 -21.02 -14.24 27.76
C SER A 31 -22.22 -13.69 27.00
N LEU A 32 -21.99 -13.18 25.80
CA LEU A 32 -23.00 -12.73 24.86
C LEU A 32 -22.69 -13.29 23.47
N ARG A 33 -23.70 -13.89 22.85
CA ARG A 33 -23.63 -14.28 21.43
C ARG A 33 -24.68 -13.49 20.64
N LEU A 34 -24.23 -12.88 19.58
CA LEU A 34 -25.07 -12.16 18.61
C LEU A 34 -25.08 -12.96 17.31
N LYS A 35 -26.26 -13.39 16.90
CA LYS A 35 -26.52 -14.04 15.61
C LYS A 35 -27.26 -13.05 14.71
N ASP A 36 -27.16 -13.26 13.40
CA ASP A 36 -27.80 -12.41 12.39
C ASP A 36 -27.45 -10.93 12.61
N LEU A 37 -26.23 -10.70 13.04
CA LEU A 37 -25.72 -9.38 13.36
C LEU A 37 -25.71 -8.51 12.11
N ARG A 38 -26.37 -7.36 12.17
CA ARG A 38 -26.20 -6.24 11.26
C ARG A 38 -25.65 -5.07 12.01
N CYS A 39 -24.43 -4.74 11.67
CA CYS A 39 -23.68 -3.62 12.24
C CYS A 39 -23.62 -2.51 11.20
N SER A 40 -24.16 -1.34 11.51
CA SER A 40 -23.95 -0.14 10.71
C SER A 40 -23.01 0.77 11.46
N LEU A 41 -21.86 1.04 10.86
CA LEU A 41 -20.80 1.90 11.39
C LEU A 41 -20.75 3.15 10.50
N GLY A 42 -21.54 4.14 10.83
CA GLY A 42 -21.74 5.30 9.96
C GLY A 42 -22.30 4.88 8.58
N TRP A 43 -21.48 5.00 7.56
CA TRP A 43 -21.79 4.62 6.17
C TRP A 43 -21.51 3.14 5.85
N GLN A 44 -20.77 2.44 6.72
CA GLN A 44 -20.34 1.06 6.51
C GLN A 44 -21.35 0.09 7.12
N GLN A 45 -21.73 -0.92 6.36
CA GLN A 45 -22.54 -2.04 6.84
C GLN A 45 -21.69 -3.31 6.87
N VAL A 46 -21.78 -4.03 7.99
CA VAL A 46 -21.14 -5.32 8.22
C VAL A 46 -22.16 -6.25 8.81
N ASP A 47 -22.32 -7.41 8.21
CA ASP A 47 -23.22 -8.48 8.67
C ASP A 47 -22.38 -9.62 9.28
N GLY A 48 -22.99 -10.47 10.10
CA GLY A 48 -22.27 -11.65 10.60
C GLY A 48 -22.73 -12.17 11.94
N GLU A 49 -21.75 -12.71 12.67
CA GLU A 49 -21.93 -13.23 14.02
C GLU A 49 -20.81 -12.70 14.92
N ALA A 50 -21.12 -12.48 16.17
CA ALA A 50 -20.17 -12.11 17.19
C ALA A 50 -20.43 -12.86 18.50
N ALA A 51 -19.39 -13.30 19.17
CA ALA A 51 -19.47 -13.80 20.53
C ALA A 51 -18.46 -13.07 21.41
N VAL A 52 -18.86 -12.75 22.61
CA VAL A 52 -18.01 -12.08 23.59
C VAL A 52 -18.06 -12.87 24.88
N ASN A 53 -16.91 -13.15 25.47
CA ASN A 53 -16.75 -13.70 26.81
C ASN A 53 -15.94 -12.73 27.64
N TRP A 54 -16.43 -12.39 28.83
CA TRP A 54 -15.76 -11.43 29.75
C TRP A 54 -15.54 -11.99 31.15
N SER A 55 -15.45 -13.30 31.29
CA SER A 55 -15.08 -13.93 32.57
C SER A 55 -13.64 -13.64 33.02
N GLY A 56 -12.86 -12.96 32.17
CA GLY A 56 -11.48 -12.50 32.41
C GLY A 56 -11.16 -11.35 31.45
N THR A 57 -10.01 -11.41 30.78
CA THR A 57 -9.75 -10.54 29.62
C THR A 57 -10.84 -10.78 28.58
N PRO A 58 -11.55 -9.73 28.15
CA PRO A 58 -12.62 -9.90 27.16
C PRO A 58 -12.12 -10.59 25.89
N GLN A 59 -12.80 -11.67 25.49
CA GLN A 59 -12.49 -12.45 24.29
C GLN A 59 -13.61 -12.28 23.28
N LEU A 60 -13.26 -11.88 22.08
CA LEU A 60 -14.20 -11.68 20.97
C LEU A 60 -13.96 -12.72 19.88
N ASP A 61 -15.02 -13.44 19.50
CA ASP A 61 -15.07 -14.29 18.30
C ASP A 61 -15.94 -13.62 17.25
N LEU A 62 -15.39 -13.36 16.06
CA LEU A 62 -16.04 -12.57 15.02
C LEU A 62 -16.07 -13.32 13.69
N ARG A 63 -17.25 -13.41 13.07
CA ARG A 63 -17.42 -13.87 11.68
C ARG A 63 -18.17 -12.79 10.94
N LEU A 64 -17.46 -12.01 10.17
CA LEU A 64 -17.96 -10.78 9.58
C LEU A 64 -17.95 -10.86 8.06
N HIS A 65 -18.96 -10.26 7.46
CA HIS A 65 -19.08 -10.08 6.03
C HIS A 65 -19.49 -8.64 5.72
N ALA A 66 -18.86 -8.06 4.71
CA ALA A 66 -19.24 -6.75 4.19
C ALA A 66 -19.35 -6.80 2.67
N ALA A 67 -20.44 -6.27 2.10
CA ALA A 67 -20.59 -6.18 0.66
C ALA A 67 -19.62 -5.15 0.05
N ASP A 68 -19.47 -4.01 0.71
CA ASP A 68 -18.57 -2.93 0.31
C ASP A 68 -17.78 -2.44 1.51
N PHE A 69 -16.48 -2.17 1.31
CA PHE A 69 -15.60 -1.64 2.33
C PHE A 69 -14.68 -0.57 1.74
N ASP A 70 -14.85 0.66 2.18
CA ASP A 70 -14.01 1.79 1.75
C ASP A 70 -12.93 2.06 2.80
N LEU A 71 -11.75 1.49 2.56
CA LEU A 71 -10.62 1.63 3.48
C LEU A 71 -10.04 3.04 3.48
N ASP A 72 -10.11 3.75 2.33
CA ASP A 72 -9.63 5.13 2.26
C ASP A 72 -10.40 6.05 3.21
N ARG A 73 -11.71 5.87 3.25
CA ARG A 73 -12.58 6.63 4.14
C ARG A 73 -12.39 6.25 5.60
N LEU A 74 -12.26 4.94 5.88
CA LEU A 74 -12.00 4.47 7.25
C LEU A 74 -10.68 5.04 7.80
N LEU A 75 -9.61 4.99 7.01
CA LEU A 75 -8.31 5.55 7.42
C LEU A 75 -8.37 7.06 7.61
N ALA A 76 -9.09 7.79 6.75
CA ALA A 76 -9.27 9.23 6.91
C ALA A 76 -10.04 9.59 8.19
N GLU A 77 -10.99 8.77 8.62
CA GLU A 77 -11.72 8.94 9.87
C GLU A 77 -10.89 8.56 11.12
N MET A 78 -10.07 7.50 11.01
CA MET A 78 -9.17 7.07 12.09
C MET A 78 -7.99 8.02 12.29
N PHE A 79 -7.51 8.64 11.23
CA PHE A 79 -6.35 9.52 11.22
C PHE A 79 -6.65 10.89 10.58
N PRO A 80 -7.52 11.71 11.19
CA PRO A 80 -8.02 12.95 10.58
C PRO A 80 -6.93 13.99 10.30
N ASP A 81 -5.85 13.98 11.05
CA ASP A 81 -4.74 14.93 10.86
C ASP A 81 -3.92 14.63 9.59
N GLN A 82 -3.89 13.38 9.16
CA GLN A 82 -3.25 13.00 7.90
C GLN A 82 -4.05 13.45 6.67
N ALA A 83 -5.37 13.41 6.75
CA ALA A 83 -6.24 13.89 5.66
C ALA A 83 -6.14 15.40 5.40
N ARG A 84 -5.77 16.18 6.42
CA ARG A 84 -5.65 17.65 6.35
C ARG A 84 -4.27 18.16 5.94
N SER A 85 -3.23 17.36 6.06
CA SER A 85 -1.83 17.78 5.85
C SER A 85 -1.36 17.71 4.38
N LYS A 86 -2.25 17.90 3.41
CA LYS A 86 -1.84 18.08 2.01
C LYS A 86 -0.95 19.33 1.91
N GLY A 87 0.33 19.15 2.15
CA GLY A 87 1.35 20.13 1.74
C GLY A 87 2.11 20.90 2.80
N ARG A 88 1.87 20.74 4.10
CA ARG A 88 2.67 21.45 5.12
C ARG A 88 2.68 20.70 6.45
N SER A 89 3.74 20.02 6.74
CA SER A 89 4.45 19.95 8.03
C SER A 89 5.35 18.73 8.08
N LYS A 90 6.66 18.94 8.11
CA LYS A 90 7.66 17.91 8.48
C LYS A 90 7.71 17.68 10.00
N ALA A 91 6.77 18.23 10.77
CA ALA A 91 6.73 18.02 12.20
C ALA A 91 6.16 16.62 12.48
N PRO A 92 6.80 15.83 13.38
CA PRO A 92 6.21 14.58 13.86
C PRO A 92 4.83 14.87 14.44
N GLY A 93 3.82 14.13 13.99
CA GLY A 93 2.48 14.22 14.58
C GLY A 93 2.47 13.74 16.03
N ALA A 94 1.34 13.96 16.71
CA ALA A 94 1.16 13.52 18.08
C ALA A 94 1.41 11.99 18.19
N PRO A 95 2.07 11.53 19.27
CA PRO A 95 2.26 10.11 19.50
C PRO A 95 0.93 9.35 19.56
N TRP A 96 0.92 8.15 18.97
CA TRP A 96 -0.25 7.28 19.02
C TRP A 96 -0.24 6.47 20.32
N ASP A 97 -1.36 6.48 21.03
CA ASP A 97 -1.61 5.57 22.14
C ASP A 97 -2.58 4.47 21.70
N LEU A 98 -2.02 3.33 21.32
CA LEU A 98 -2.77 2.17 20.85
C LEU A 98 -2.89 1.06 21.92
N ARG A 99 -2.57 1.37 23.18
CA ARG A 99 -2.61 0.40 24.30
C ARG A 99 -4.00 -0.13 24.57
N PHE A 100 -5.05 0.56 24.15
CA PHE A 100 -6.42 0.04 24.26
C PHE A 100 -6.61 -1.29 23.51
N MET A 101 -5.77 -1.59 22.50
CA MET A 101 -5.76 -2.88 21.79
C MET A 101 -5.29 -4.05 22.67
N LYS A 102 -4.73 -3.78 23.86
CA LYS A 102 -4.37 -4.78 24.86
C LYS A 102 -5.50 -5.08 25.85
N ALA A 103 -6.59 -4.30 25.80
CA ALA A 103 -7.70 -4.44 26.74
C ALA A 103 -8.61 -5.64 26.42
N PHE A 104 -8.45 -6.28 25.29
CA PHE A 104 -9.25 -7.41 24.83
C PHE A 104 -8.48 -8.29 23.87
N ASP A 105 -8.84 -9.56 23.83
CA ASP A 105 -8.42 -10.49 22.79
C ASP A 105 -9.52 -10.63 21.75
N ALA A 106 -9.17 -10.83 20.49
CA ALA A 106 -10.13 -11.05 19.43
C ALA A 106 -9.59 -12.05 18.41
N GLN A 107 -10.47 -12.88 17.88
CA GLN A 107 -10.16 -13.74 16.75
C GLN A 107 -11.33 -13.77 15.78
N GLY A 108 -11.08 -14.10 14.54
CA GLY A 108 -12.18 -14.22 13.62
C GLY A 108 -11.81 -14.30 12.16
N SER A 109 -12.85 -14.17 11.35
CA SER A 109 -12.75 -14.08 9.90
C SER A 109 -13.51 -12.87 9.38
N LEU A 110 -12.98 -12.26 8.34
CA LEU A 110 -13.64 -11.18 7.60
C LEU A 110 -13.67 -11.56 6.13
N SER A 111 -14.84 -11.48 5.52
CA SER A 111 -15.01 -11.55 4.06
C SER A 111 -15.59 -10.24 3.55
N VAL A 112 -15.08 -9.75 2.43
CA VAL A 112 -15.53 -8.49 1.83
C VAL A 112 -15.67 -8.70 0.31
N ASP A 113 -16.84 -8.42 -0.25
CA ASP A 113 -17.05 -8.60 -1.69
C ASP A 113 -16.29 -7.55 -2.51
N ARG A 114 -16.31 -6.30 -2.06
CA ARG A 114 -15.63 -5.19 -2.71
C ARG A 114 -14.91 -4.31 -1.71
N VAL A 115 -13.61 -4.16 -1.89
CA VAL A 115 -12.78 -3.23 -1.11
C VAL A 115 -12.30 -2.12 -2.02
N ARG A 116 -12.47 -0.88 -1.57
CA ARG A 116 -11.83 0.28 -2.17
C ARG A 116 -10.66 0.72 -1.30
N PHE A 117 -9.51 0.85 -1.94
CA PHE A 117 -8.30 1.32 -1.29
C PHE A 117 -7.42 2.08 -2.28
N MET A 118 -7.06 3.33 -1.97
CA MET A 118 -6.28 4.23 -2.84
C MET A 118 -6.89 4.38 -4.24
N ARG A 119 -8.23 4.45 -4.30
CA ARG A 119 -9.02 4.42 -5.54
C ARG A 119 -8.90 3.12 -6.34
N LEU A 120 -8.16 2.15 -5.86
CA LEU A 120 -8.08 0.81 -6.45
C LEU A 120 -9.20 -0.07 -5.89
N ARG A 121 -9.60 -1.06 -6.68
CA ARG A 121 -10.65 -2.01 -6.30
C ARG A 121 -10.07 -3.40 -6.13
N MET A 122 -10.37 -4.00 -5.00
CA MET A 122 -10.16 -5.43 -4.73
C MET A 122 -11.51 -6.10 -4.57
N GLN A 123 -11.60 -7.38 -4.92
CA GLN A 123 -12.85 -8.14 -4.87
C GLN A 123 -12.63 -9.46 -4.14
N GLN A 124 -13.71 -9.97 -3.53
CA GLN A 124 -13.74 -11.27 -2.87
C GLN A 124 -12.58 -11.43 -1.87
N MET A 125 -12.40 -10.42 -1.04
CA MET A 125 -11.35 -10.42 -0.05
C MET A 125 -11.75 -11.27 1.14
N THR A 126 -10.87 -12.16 1.57
CA THR A 126 -11.06 -13.00 2.75
C THR A 126 -9.82 -12.97 3.62
N THR A 127 -10.03 -12.94 4.93
CA THR A 127 -8.93 -13.01 5.89
C THR A 127 -9.36 -13.69 7.18
N ARG A 128 -8.38 -14.23 7.90
CA ARG A 128 -8.49 -14.60 9.31
C ARG A 128 -7.54 -13.73 10.10
N PHE A 129 -7.91 -13.43 11.32
CA PHE A 129 -7.08 -12.62 12.20
C PHE A 129 -7.16 -13.11 13.64
N SER A 130 -6.13 -12.82 14.40
CA SER A 130 -6.11 -12.97 15.86
C SER A 130 -5.42 -11.79 16.49
N LEU A 131 -6.05 -11.20 17.49
CA LEU A 131 -5.49 -10.16 18.35
C LEU A 131 -5.34 -10.74 19.75
N LYS A 132 -4.14 -10.72 20.29
CA LYS A 132 -3.85 -11.18 21.64
C LYS A 132 -2.81 -10.26 22.27
N ASP A 133 -3.13 -9.69 23.44
CA ASP A 133 -2.23 -8.76 24.15
C ASP A 133 -1.64 -7.67 23.23
N GLY A 134 -2.50 -7.05 22.42
CA GLY A 134 -2.09 -6.01 21.47
C GLY A 134 -1.24 -6.50 20.29
N HIS A 135 -1.13 -7.80 20.07
CA HIS A 135 -0.51 -8.39 18.89
C HIS A 135 -1.60 -8.90 17.93
N LEU A 136 -1.80 -8.19 16.80
CA LEU A 136 -2.70 -8.60 15.73
C LEU A 136 -1.91 -9.37 14.68
N SER A 137 -2.27 -10.62 14.49
CA SER A 137 -1.75 -11.47 13.42
C SER A 137 -2.80 -11.68 12.34
N VAL A 138 -2.42 -11.48 11.10
CA VAL A 138 -3.18 -11.71 9.88
C VAL A 138 -2.39 -12.69 9.00
N PRO A 139 -2.47 -14.00 9.26
CA PRO A 139 -1.61 -14.99 8.60
C PRO A 139 -1.86 -15.10 7.09
N ALA A 140 -3.07 -14.81 6.65
CA ALA A 140 -3.43 -14.79 5.24
C ALA A 140 -4.59 -13.83 4.97
N LEU A 141 -4.37 -12.95 4.01
CA LEU A 141 -5.38 -12.14 3.35
C LEU A 141 -5.32 -12.48 1.87
N GLU A 142 -6.42 -12.94 1.31
CA GLU A 142 -6.52 -13.29 -0.11
C GLU A 142 -7.65 -12.52 -0.77
N GLY A 143 -7.50 -12.22 -2.05
CA GLY A 143 -8.52 -11.54 -2.84
C GLY A 143 -8.14 -11.43 -4.31
N ASN A 144 -9.06 -10.91 -5.11
CA ASN A 144 -8.85 -10.64 -6.52
C ASN A 144 -8.51 -9.15 -6.72
N PHE A 145 -7.46 -8.89 -7.48
CA PHE A 145 -6.94 -7.56 -7.74
C PHE A 145 -6.59 -7.43 -9.23
N TYR A 146 -7.48 -6.84 -10.03
CA TYR A 146 -7.31 -6.61 -11.47
C TYR A 146 -6.83 -7.84 -12.24
N ASN A 147 -7.61 -8.91 -12.21
CA ASN A 147 -7.34 -10.22 -12.82
C ASN A 147 -6.14 -10.99 -12.19
N SER A 148 -5.63 -10.51 -11.07
CA SER A 148 -4.59 -11.15 -10.29
C SER A 148 -5.12 -11.66 -8.97
N ARG A 149 -4.54 -12.72 -8.45
CA ARG A 149 -4.74 -13.13 -7.06
C ARG A 149 -3.77 -12.37 -6.16
N LEU A 150 -4.31 -11.52 -5.29
CA LEU A 150 -3.55 -10.87 -4.23
C LEU A 150 -3.44 -11.82 -3.04
N ARG A 151 -2.24 -11.96 -2.49
CA ARG A 151 -1.99 -12.60 -1.20
C ARG A 151 -1.19 -11.66 -0.34
N ALA A 152 -1.62 -11.50 0.89
CA ALA A 152 -0.89 -10.72 1.87
C ALA A 152 -0.94 -11.40 3.25
N SER A 153 0.01 -11.06 4.10
CA SER A 153 -0.01 -11.37 5.52
C SER A 153 0.57 -10.21 6.30
N GLY A 154 0.29 -10.15 7.58
CA GLY A 154 0.82 -9.08 8.42
C GLY A 154 0.78 -9.42 9.89
N ASP A 155 1.78 -8.91 10.60
CA ASP A 155 1.88 -8.94 12.05
C ASP A 155 2.02 -7.51 12.54
N PHE A 156 1.17 -7.11 13.48
CA PHE A 156 1.06 -5.74 13.99
C PHE A 156 1.11 -5.77 15.50
N ARG A 157 1.95 -4.93 16.09
CA ARG A 157 2.04 -4.76 17.54
C ARG A 157 1.64 -3.35 17.92
N PHE A 158 0.63 -3.27 18.76
CA PHE A 158 0.07 -2.02 19.26
C PHE A 158 0.57 -1.78 20.69
N ASP A 159 1.34 -0.71 20.85
CA ASP A 159 1.85 -0.30 22.15
C ASP A 159 1.90 1.24 22.24
N ARG A 160 3.03 1.85 22.54
CA ARG A 160 3.29 3.29 22.41
C ARG A 160 3.61 3.66 20.96
N GLY A 161 2.86 3.06 20.03
CA GLY A 161 3.07 3.16 18.61
C GLY A 161 2.61 1.88 17.91
N LEU A 162 2.91 1.79 16.63
CA LEU A 162 2.60 0.66 15.75
C LEU A 162 3.89 0.09 15.19
N SER A 163 4.23 -1.16 15.53
CA SER A 163 5.23 -1.94 14.81
C SER A 163 4.51 -2.91 13.89
N TYR A 164 4.96 -3.04 12.66
CA TYR A 164 4.38 -4.02 11.76
C TYR A 164 5.41 -4.69 10.86
N THR A 165 5.09 -5.90 10.43
CA THR A 165 5.73 -6.59 9.32
C THR A 165 4.62 -7.07 8.39
N THR A 166 4.75 -6.80 7.10
CA THR A 166 3.77 -7.19 6.08
C THR A 166 4.47 -7.88 4.92
N LYS A 167 3.82 -8.89 4.35
CA LYS A 167 4.22 -9.54 3.10
C LYS A 167 3.09 -9.40 2.10
N VAL A 168 3.41 -8.99 0.90
CA VAL A 168 2.43 -8.81 -0.19
C VAL A 168 2.96 -9.47 -1.45
N ARG A 169 2.11 -10.22 -2.12
CA ARG A 169 2.39 -10.82 -3.42
C ARG A 169 1.16 -10.73 -4.32
N ALA A 170 1.35 -10.17 -5.51
CA ALA A 170 0.35 -10.17 -6.57
C ALA A 170 1.05 -10.35 -7.92
N LEU A 171 0.57 -11.28 -8.75
CA LEU A 171 1.19 -11.66 -10.03
C LEU A 171 0.24 -11.37 -11.18
N ASN A 172 0.77 -10.81 -12.27
CA ASN A 172 0.01 -10.52 -13.49
C ASN A 172 -1.19 -9.55 -13.28
N ILE A 173 -0.98 -8.51 -12.48
CA ILE A 173 -1.96 -7.43 -12.30
C ILE A 173 -2.18 -6.74 -13.64
N ASN A 174 -3.43 -6.63 -14.08
CA ASN A 174 -3.76 -5.87 -15.28
C ASN A 174 -3.70 -4.37 -15.01
N LEU A 175 -2.62 -3.71 -15.46
CA LEU A 175 -2.40 -2.28 -15.24
C LEU A 175 -3.37 -1.40 -16.00
N ASP A 176 -3.92 -1.84 -17.13
CA ASP A 176 -4.93 -1.08 -17.87
C ASP A 176 -6.19 -0.88 -17.03
N ALA A 177 -6.66 -1.96 -16.41
CA ALA A 177 -7.83 -1.91 -15.54
C ALA A 177 -7.58 -1.07 -14.28
N ALA A 178 -6.40 -1.20 -13.67
CA ALA A 178 -6.01 -0.43 -12.48
C ALA A 178 -5.88 1.07 -12.78
N SER A 179 -5.30 1.43 -13.93
CA SER A 179 -5.15 2.82 -14.36
C SER A 179 -6.49 3.50 -14.64
N ASN A 180 -7.44 2.76 -15.24
CA ASN A 180 -8.79 3.26 -15.49
C ASN A 180 -9.51 3.62 -14.19
N ASP A 181 -9.40 2.79 -13.16
CA ASP A 181 -10.04 3.05 -11.87
C ASP A 181 -9.45 4.25 -11.14
N ARG A 182 -8.14 4.44 -11.21
CA ARG A 182 -7.49 5.62 -10.65
C ARG A 182 -7.76 6.91 -11.40
N ASN A 183 -8.35 6.82 -12.59
CA ASN A 183 -8.41 7.93 -13.55
C ASN A 183 -6.99 8.49 -13.81
N ASP A 184 -6.01 7.61 -13.76
CA ASP A 184 -4.61 7.98 -13.94
C ASP A 184 -4.32 8.05 -15.42
N LYS A 185 -4.27 9.28 -15.90
CA LYS A 185 -3.92 9.55 -17.29
C LYS A 185 -2.47 9.18 -17.64
N ARG A 186 -1.65 8.78 -16.69
CA ARG A 186 -0.28 8.28 -16.89
C ARG A 186 -0.37 6.79 -17.26
N ALA A 187 -0.66 6.53 -18.52
CA ALA A 187 -0.97 5.17 -18.92
C ALA A 187 0.30 4.33 -19.08
N VAL A 188 0.69 3.66 -18.01
CA VAL A 188 1.49 2.45 -18.13
C VAL A 188 0.53 1.28 -18.24
N ARG A 189 0.74 0.47 -19.25
CA ARG A 189 -0.06 -0.72 -19.57
C ARG A 189 0.80 -1.96 -19.44
N GLY A 190 0.15 -3.11 -19.34
CA GLY A 190 0.83 -4.41 -19.27
C GLY A 190 0.42 -5.23 -18.05
N LEU A 191 1.15 -6.31 -17.82
CA LEU A 191 0.95 -7.21 -16.69
C LEU A 191 2.04 -6.97 -15.64
N ALA A 192 1.65 -6.47 -14.47
CA ALA A 192 2.56 -6.21 -13.37
C ALA A 192 2.58 -7.33 -12.35
N SER A 193 3.74 -7.60 -11.79
CA SER A 193 3.91 -8.47 -10.62
C SER A 193 4.63 -7.69 -9.53
N VAL A 194 4.14 -7.82 -8.30
CA VAL A 194 4.67 -7.13 -7.12
C VAL A 194 4.89 -8.15 -6.01
N GLU A 195 6.05 -8.08 -5.39
CA GLU A 195 6.39 -8.83 -4.18
C GLU A 195 7.05 -7.87 -3.20
N SER A 196 6.64 -7.91 -1.94
CA SER A 196 7.29 -7.11 -0.90
C SER A 196 7.18 -7.76 0.47
N GLU A 197 8.23 -7.57 1.27
CA GLU A 197 8.21 -7.82 2.70
C GLU A 197 8.74 -6.56 3.39
N MET A 198 7.86 -5.87 4.09
CA MET A 198 8.15 -4.56 4.67
C MET A 198 7.88 -4.55 6.16
N SER A 199 8.72 -3.84 6.91
CA SER A 199 8.54 -3.58 8.32
C SER A 199 8.71 -2.11 8.64
N ALA A 200 7.99 -1.63 9.65
CA ALA A 200 8.18 -0.30 10.20
C ALA A 200 7.87 -0.28 11.70
N HIS A 201 8.43 0.70 12.38
CA HIS A 201 8.05 1.10 13.73
C HIS A 201 7.66 2.58 13.72
N LEU A 202 6.40 2.86 14.03
CA LEU A 202 5.81 4.19 14.00
C LEU A 202 5.36 4.58 15.39
N THR A 203 5.83 5.69 15.91
CA THR A 203 5.40 6.24 17.20
C THR A 203 4.37 7.36 17.03
N GLY A 204 4.14 7.82 15.81
CA GLY A 204 3.18 8.87 15.46
C GLY A 204 3.06 9.02 13.95
N SER A 205 2.22 9.95 13.52
CA SER A 205 2.07 10.30 12.11
C SER A 205 3.33 11.00 11.55
N GLY A 206 3.52 10.95 10.23
CA GLY A 206 4.61 11.67 9.54
C GLY A 206 6.00 11.03 9.61
N GLN A 207 6.14 9.84 10.21
CA GLN A 207 7.42 9.13 10.28
C GLN A 207 7.74 8.27 9.05
N MET A 208 6.73 8.00 8.25
CA MET A 208 6.95 7.39 6.94
C MET A 208 7.54 8.44 5.99
N PRO A 209 8.48 8.08 5.17
CA PRO A 209 9.10 6.80 4.84
C PRO A 209 10.28 6.37 5.71
N ALA A 210 10.83 7.25 6.48
CA ALA A 210 12.06 7.02 7.24
C ALA A 210 12.02 5.76 8.12
N ALA A 211 10.83 5.35 8.57
CA ALA A 211 10.65 4.13 9.37
C ALA A 211 10.63 2.84 8.53
N LEU A 212 10.50 2.91 7.19
CA LEU A 212 10.23 1.74 6.35
C LEU A 212 11.52 0.99 6.02
N SER A 213 11.51 -0.33 6.25
CA SER A 213 12.61 -1.23 5.90
C SER A 213 12.07 -2.55 5.38
N GLY A 214 12.84 -3.24 4.52
CA GLY A 214 12.44 -4.53 3.99
C GLY A 214 12.98 -4.85 2.61
N THR A 215 12.29 -5.74 1.89
CA THR A 215 12.61 -6.13 0.51
C THR A 215 11.44 -5.84 -0.42
N TRP A 216 11.72 -5.57 -1.66
CA TRP A 216 10.74 -5.29 -2.68
C TRP A 216 11.16 -5.81 -4.05
N GLY A 217 10.18 -6.12 -4.88
CA GLY A 217 10.36 -6.51 -6.27
C GLY A 217 9.15 -6.10 -7.10
N VAL A 218 9.42 -5.63 -8.30
CA VAL A 218 8.40 -5.29 -9.29
C VAL A 218 8.85 -5.78 -10.66
N ALA A 219 7.92 -6.33 -11.43
CA ALA A 219 8.14 -6.65 -12.83
C ALA A 219 6.90 -6.31 -13.63
N ILE A 220 7.09 -5.77 -14.83
CA ILE A 220 6.02 -5.51 -15.80
C ILE A 220 6.44 -6.16 -17.09
N ILE A 221 5.55 -6.96 -17.67
CA ILE A 221 5.78 -7.64 -18.95
C ILE A 221 4.74 -7.21 -19.99
N ASN A 222 5.14 -7.26 -21.26
CA ASN A 222 4.30 -6.91 -22.39
C ASN A 222 3.63 -5.55 -22.21
N GLY A 223 4.44 -4.57 -21.81
CA GLY A 223 3.93 -3.27 -21.42
C GLY A 223 4.05 -2.22 -22.50
N SER A 224 3.43 -1.08 -22.24
CA SER A 224 3.67 0.15 -22.96
C SER A 224 3.55 1.34 -22.01
N TYR A 225 4.26 2.39 -22.30
CA TYR A 225 4.13 3.66 -21.60
C TYR A 225 3.98 4.80 -22.63
N GLN A 226 3.28 5.84 -22.23
CA GLN A 226 3.10 7.02 -23.06
C GLN A 226 3.71 8.23 -22.35
N ASN A 227 4.72 8.82 -23.00
CA ASN A 227 5.31 10.07 -22.53
C ASN A 227 4.27 11.18 -22.51
N ARG A 228 4.46 12.12 -21.61
CA ARG A 228 3.61 13.32 -21.49
C ARG A 228 4.46 14.57 -21.59
N ASP A 229 3.87 15.61 -22.15
CA ASP A 229 4.47 16.94 -22.10
C ASP A 229 4.35 17.54 -20.68
N LYS A 230 5.01 18.68 -20.47
CA LYS A 230 4.95 19.42 -19.19
C LYS A 230 3.52 19.81 -18.77
N ALA A 231 2.58 19.86 -19.70
CA ALA A 231 1.16 20.12 -19.44
C ALA A 231 0.35 18.83 -19.18
N GLY A 232 1.01 17.66 -19.10
CA GLY A 232 0.39 16.37 -18.84
C GLY A 232 -0.37 15.79 -20.03
N ARG A 233 -0.20 16.34 -21.25
CA ARG A 233 -0.86 15.84 -22.46
C ARG A 233 -0.07 14.68 -23.04
N PRO A 234 -0.73 13.63 -23.58
CA PRO A 234 -0.05 12.53 -24.23
C PRO A 234 0.85 13.04 -25.37
N GLY A 235 2.14 12.72 -25.32
CA GLY A 235 3.13 13.06 -26.31
C GLY A 235 3.51 11.84 -27.13
N GLY A 236 3.24 11.87 -28.45
CA GLY A 236 3.68 10.83 -29.36
C GLY A 236 2.93 9.49 -29.24
N LYS A 237 3.46 8.47 -29.92
CA LYS A 237 2.95 7.09 -29.84
C LYS A 237 3.42 6.41 -28.55
N PRO A 238 2.62 5.51 -27.96
CA PRO A 238 3.08 4.71 -26.83
C PRO A 238 4.32 3.88 -27.18
N THR A 239 5.34 3.92 -26.33
CA THR A 239 6.51 3.04 -26.43
C THR A 239 6.17 1.69 -25.83
N ARG A 240 6.32 0.62 -26.62
CA ARG A 240 6.10 -0.76 -26.17
C ARG A 240 7.40 -1.34 -25.61
N PHE A 241 7.28 -2.14 -24.57
CA PHE A 241 8.41 -2.87 -24.00
C PHE A 241 8.02 -4.30 -23.68
N GLN A 242 9.00 -5.20 -23.71
CA GLN A 242 8.83 -6.61 -23.39
C GLN A 242 8.87 -6.82 -21.87
N ARG A 243 9.81 -6.16 -21.19
CA ARG A 243 10.03 -6.31 -19.76
C ARG A 243 10.62 -5.06 -19.13
N LEU A 244 10.09 -4.71 -17.97
CA LEU A 244 10.68 -3.81 -16.99
C LEU A 244 10.69 -4.54 -15.65
N SER A 245 11.81 -4.59 -14.95
CA SER A 245 11.86 -5.16 -13.61
C SER A 245 12.93 -4.51 -12.76
N ALA A 246 12.67 -4.47 -11.46
CA ALA A 246 13.66 -4.10 -10.45
C ALA A 246 13.31 -4.80 -9.13
N SER A 247 14.31 -5.11 -8.33
CA SER A 247 14.11 -5.58 -6.96
C SER A 247 15.28 -5.13 -6.09
N GLY A 248 15.07 -5.16 -4.78
CA GLY A 248 16.11 -4.68 -3.87
C GLY A 248 15.66 -4.61 -2.43
N ASN A 249 16.39 -3.81 -1.69
CA ASN A 249 16.15 -3.56 -0.27
C ASN A 249 15.69 -2.12 -0.05
N MET A 250 14.88 -1.95 0.98
CA MET A 250 14.50 -0.65 1.53
C MET A 250 15.07 -0.56 2.94
N GLN A 251 15.68 0.56 3.29
CA GLN A 251 16.15 0.84 4.64
C GLN A 251 16.04 2.33 4.93
N GLY A 252 15.33 2.67 6.00
CA GLY A 252 15.15 4.06 6.38
C GLY A 252 14.52 4.93 5.28
N GLY A 253 13.58 4.37 4.50
CA GLY A 253 12.95 5.05 3.38
C GLY A 253 13.83 5.18 2.13
N VAL A 254 14.99 4.54 2.10
CA VAL A 254 15.88 4.51 0.93
C VAL A 254 15.84 3.15 0.27
N ALA A 255 15.27 3.08 -0.93
CA ALA A 255 15.28 1.87 -1.76
C ALA A 255 16.58 1.77 -2.54
N ARG A 256 17.20 0.58 -2.53
CA ARG A 256 18.39 0.25 -3.32
C ARG A 256 18.14 -0.97 -4.18
N SER A 257 18.60 -0.91 -5.42
CA SER A 257 18.54 -2.01 -6.39
C SER A 257 19.86 -2.13 -7.13
N SER A 258 20.28 -3.36 -7.38
CA SER A 258 21.42 -3.67 -8.27
C SER A 258 20.99 -4.37 -9.56
N ASN A 259 19.69 -4.55 -9.78
CA ASN A 259 19.14 -5.36 -10.87
C ASN A 259 17.99 -4.69 -11.61
N ILE A 260 18.06 -3.38 -11.80
CA ILE A 260 17.15 -2.68 -12.70
C ILE A 260 17.35 -3.22 -14.10
N PHE A 261 16.27 -3.64 -14.74
CA PHE A 261 16.28 -4.19 -16.08
C PHE A 261 15.10 -3.66 -16.90
N TYR A 262 15.39 -3.23 -18.13
CA TYR A 262 14.38 -2.87 -19.13
C TYR A 262 14.78 -3.46 -20.48
N GLN A 263 13.80 -3.86 -21.27
CA GLN A 263 13.98 -4.34 -22.63
C GLN A 263 12.78 -3.99 -23.51
N ASP A 264 13.06 -3.40 -24.65
CA ASP A 264 12.13 -3.26 -25.76
C ASP A 264 12.72 -3.86 -27.05
N ALA A 265 12.16 -3.51 -28.23
CA ALA A 265 12.61 -4.05 -29.52
C ALA A 265 13.99 -3.50 -29.93
N GLU A 266 14.37 -2.31 -29.49
CA GLU A 266 15.57 -1.61 -29.98
C GLU A 266 16.65 -1.46 -28.91
N MET A 267 16.27 -1.63 -27.62
CA MET A 267 17.13 -1.27 -26.51
C MET A 267 17.00 -2.23 -25.32
N ARG A 268 18.13 -2.42 -24.65
CA ARG A 268 18.23 -3.08 -23.36
C ARG A 268 18.93 -2.16 -22.37
N VAL A 269 18.35 -2.03 -21.17
CA VAL A 269 18.93 -1.27 -20.07
C VAL A 269 19.12 -2.20 -18.88
N ARG A 270 20.28 -2.13 -18.23
CA ARG A 270 20.57 -2.82 -16.98
C ARG A 270 21.31 -1.89 -16.04
N GLY A 271 21.22 -2.12 -14.76
CA GLY A 271 21.98 -1.34 -13.79
C GLY A 271 21.42 -1.41 -12.40
N GLY A 272 21.73 -0.37 -11.63
CA GLY A 272 21.28 -0.26 -10.26
C GLY A 272 21.31 1.19 -9.79
N GLY A 273 20.86 1.38 -8.55
CA GLY A 273 20.84 2.70 -7.97
C GLY A 273 20.03 2.77 -6.68
N ARG A 274 19.76 3.97 -6.26
CA ARG A 274 18.96 4.26 -5.07
C ARG A 274 17.89 5.29 -5.35
N ILE A 275 16.79 5.16 -4.63
CA ILE A 275 15.71 6.15 -4.53
C ILE A 275 15.54 6.47 -3.05
N ASP A 276 15.74 7.74 -2.67
CA ASP A 276 15.49 8.23 -1.32
C ASP A 276 14.12 8.90 -1.27
N PHE A 277 13.15 8.21 -0.69
CA PHE A 277 11.78 8.72 -0.57
C PHE A 277 11.64 9.83 0.48
N ASN A 278 12.60 10.00 1.39
CA ASN A 278 12.57 11.08 2.37
C ASN A 278 12.80 12.44 1.72
N ASN A 279 13.63 12.47 0.71
CA ASN A 279 14.04 13.67 -0.01
C ASN A 279 13.54 13.70 -1.45
N GLU A 280 12.89 12.61 -1.92
CA GLU A 280 12.48 12.41 -3.30
C GLU A 280 13.66 12.46 -4.29
N ASP A 281 14.85 12.01 -3.85
CA ASP A 281 16.07 11.99 -4.66
C ASP A 281 16.32 10.62 -5.26
N LEU A 282 16.91 10.61 -6.46
CA LEU A 282 17.38 9.39 -7.09
C LEU A 282 18.83 9.52 -7.57
N ASP A 283 19.55 8.40 -7.58
CA ASP A 283 20.89 8.27 -8.12
C ASP A 283 21.07 6.83 -8.65
N CYS A 284 21.10 6.71 -9.96
CA CYS A 284 21.15 5.41 -10.65
C CYS A 284 22.25 5.41 -11.70
N ASN A 285 22.98 4.30 -11.77
CA ASN A 285 23.95 4.02 -12.82
C ASN A 285 23.39 2.89 -13.69
N LEU A 286 23.16 3.21 -14.94
CA LEU A 286 22.54 2.32 -15.92
C LEU A 286 23.51 2.07 -17.07
N PHE A 287 23.41 0.92 -17.69
CA PHE A 287 24.11 0.56 -18.91
C PHE A 287 23.06 0.33 -20.00
N VAL A 288 23.19 1.08 -21.08
CA VAL A 288 22.26 1.03 -22.20
C VAL A 288 22.94 0.37 -23.38
N LYS A 289 22.30 -0.64 -23.96
CA LYS A 289 22.71 -1.31 -25.19
C LYS A 289 21.60 -1.18 -26.22
N THR A 290 21.93 -0.71 -27.43
CA THR A 290 21.01 -0.67 -28.58
C THR A 290 21.51 -1.58 -29.69
N ASP A 291 20.70 -1.86 -30.68
CA ASP A 291 21.09 -2.68 -31.85
C ASP A 291 22.20 -2.02 -32.67
N ARG A 292 22.35 -0.70 -32.58
CA ARG A 292 23.29 0.09 -33.40
C ARG A 292 24.55 0.52 -32.65
N MET A 293 24.62 0.31 -31.34
CA MET A 293 25.71 0.81 -30.52
C MET A 293 26.16 -0.19 -29.48
N GLN A 294 27.44 -0.14 -29.15
CA GLN A 294 27.96 -0.83 -27.97
C GLN A 294 27.35 -0.29 -26.70
N GLU A 295 27.40 -1.07 -25.66
CA GLU A 295 26.89 -0.69 -24.35
C GLU A 295 27.63 0.55 -23.82
N PHE A 296 26.87 1.53 -23.32
CA PHE A 296 27.42 2.75 -22.76
C PHE A 296 26.76 3.09 -21.41
N PRO A 297 27.50 3.74 -20.48
CA PRO A 297 27.00 4.13 -19.19
C PRO A 297 26.13 5.37 -19.26
N VAL A 298 25.06 5.37 -18.45
CA VAL A 298 24.14 6.48 -18.26
C VAL A 298 23.93 6.67 -16.78
N ARG A 299 24.15 7.88 -16.29
CA ARG A 299 23.83 8.23 -14.91
C ARG A 299 22.56 9.06 -14.86
N VAL A 300 21.64 8.68 -13.95
CA VAL A 300 20.37 9.39 -13.71
C VAL A 300 20.36 9.86 -12.27
N THR A 301 20.23 11.17 -12.05
CA THR A 301 20.27 11.79 -10.73
C THR A 301 19.20 12.86 -10.61
N GLY A 302 18.97 13.37 -9.41
CA GLY A 302 18.08 14.51 -9.16
C GLY A 302 16.78 14.09 -8.48
N LYS A 303 15.74 14.86 -8.66
CA LYS A 303 14.43 14.59 -8.03
C LYS A 303 13.66 13.52 -8.78
N LEU A 304 12.89 12.71 -8.07
CA LEU A 304 12.10 11.64 -8.65
C LEU A 304 11.08 12.15 -9.70
N HIS A 305 10.57 13.35 -9.50
CA HIS A 305 9.64 14.02 -10.43
C HIS A 305 10.33 14.87 -11.52
N ASP A 306 11.65 15.11 -11.40
CA ASP A 306 12.48 15.85 -12.36
C ASP A 306 13.88 15.20 -12.47
N PRO A 307 13.98 13.96 -13.01
CA PRO A 307 15.26 13.27 -13.13
C PRO A 307 16.13 13.92 -14.21
N LYS A 308 17.43 14.06 -13.89
CA LYS A 308 18.47 14.54 -14.80
C LYS A 308 19.30 13.39 -15.29
N THR A 309 19.50 13.30 -16.59
CA THR A 309 20.27 12.25 -17.24
C THR A 309 21.59 12.81 -17.75
N SER A 310 22.70 12.16 -17.43
CA SER A 310 24.02 12.42 -17.99
C SER A 310 24.54 11.22 -18.75
N VAL A 311 25.02 11.44 -19.95
CA VAL A 311 25.51 10.38 -20.87
C VAL A 311 26.90 10.76 -21.36
N SER A 312 27.81 9.80 -21.39
CA SER A 312 29.16 9.97 -21.94
C SER A 312 29.21 9.96 -23.48
N ALA A 313 28.09 9.75 -24.16
CA ALA A 313 27.95 9.60 -25.61
C ALA A 313 26.91 10.59 -26.18
N GLY A 314 27.12 11.04 -27.39
CA GLY A 314 26.45 12.17 -28.08
C GLY A 314 24.95 12.40 -27.92
N THR A 315 24.54 13.61 -28.27
CA THR A 315 23.26 14.28 -27.95
C THR A 315 21.98 13.57 -28.41
N ALA A 316 22.01 12.78 -29.50
CA ALA A 316 20.80 12.15 -30.04
C ALA A 316 20.26 10.99 -29.17
N ILE A 317 21.12 10.32 -28.39
CA ILE A 317 20.78 9.21 -27.52
C ILE A 317 20.21 9.72 -26.19
N LEU A 318 20.60 10.92 -25.80
CA LEU A 318 20.14 11.58 -24.58
C LEU A 318 18.61 11.68 -24.53
N TYR A 319 17.97 11.97 -25.64
CA TYR A 319 16.52 12.15 -25.70
C TYR A 319 15.73 10.84 -25.47
N ALA A 320 16.16 9.76 -26.12
CA ALA A 320 15.52 8.45 -25.97
C ALA A 320 15.71 7.89 -24.54
N VAL A 321 16.93 8.04 -24.00
CA VAL A 321 17.26 7.58 -22.64
C VAL A 321 16.57 8.42 -21.57
N THR A 322 16.48 9.75 -21.75
CA THR A 322 15.78 10.63 -20.79
C THR A 322 14.31 10.33 -20.72
N SER A 323 13.65 10.11 -21.87
CA SER A 323 12.24 9.74 -21.92
C SER A 323 11.96 8.39 -21.27
N LEU A 324 12.85 7.43 -21.48
CA LEU A 324 12.75 6.09 -20.91
C LEU A 324 12.97 6.07 -19.41
N THR A 325 14.01 6.76 -18.95
CA THR A 325 14.33 6.83 -17.52
C THR A 325 13.22 7.52 -16.75
N HIS A 326 12.65 8.58 -17.30
CA HIS A 326 11.49 9.25 -16.72
C HIS A 326 10.30 8.27 -16.57
N GLY A 327 9.98 7.50 -17.61
CA GLY A 327 8.92 6.48 -17.57
C GLY A 327 9.21 5.35 -16.56
N ILE A 328 10.45 4.84 -16.50
CA ILE A 328 10.86 3.79 -15.55
C ILE A 328 10.73 4.29 -14.10
N PHE A 329 11.20 5.49 -13.81
CA PHE A 329 11.18 6.02 -12.44
C PHE A 329 9.79 6.51 -12.02
N GLU A 330 8.97 7.03 -12.94
CA GLU A 330 7.54 7.28 -12.67
C GLU A 330 6.80 5.99 -12.35
N LEU A 331 7.15 4.88 -13.01
CA LEU A 331 6.59 3.56 -12.76
C LEU A 331 6.99 2.99 -11.41
N LEU A 332 8.29 2.97 -11.14
CA LEU A 332 8.82 2.49 -9.86
C LEU A 332 8.32 3.38 -8.71
N GLY A 333 8.31 4.70 -8.90
CA GLY A 333 7.74 5.66 -7.98
C GLY A 333 6.25 5.43 -7.76
N GLY A 334 5.46 5.22 -8.81
CA GLY A 334 4.01 4.99 -8.73
C GLY A 334 3.62 3.69 -8.03
N VAL A 335 4.36 2.60 -8.24
CA VAL A 335 4.16 1.33 -7.50
C VAL A 335 4.55 1.51 -6.03
N MET A 336 5.62 2.22 -5.76
CA MET A 336 6.08 2.47 -4.39
C MET A 336 5.27 3.57 -3.71
N GLU A 337 4.81 4.62 -4.41
CA GLU A 337 3.82 5.58 -3.90
C GLU A 337 2.50 4.90 -3.54
N GLY A 338 2.14 3.83 -4.23
CA GLY A 338 0.99 3.01 -3.87
C GLY A 338 1.11 2.45 -2.46
N THR A 339 2.24 1.85 -2.12
CA THR A 339 2.53 1.38 -0.76
C THR A 339 2.79 2.54 0.23
N TRP A 340 3.31 3.65 -0.25
CA TRP A 340 3.61 4.86 0.48
C TRP A 340 2.37 5.65 0.93
N ASN A 341 1.39 5.84 0.04
CA ASN A 341 0.16 6.54 0.36
C ASN A 341 -0.77 5.77 1.33
N LEU A 342 -0.43 4.50 1.65
CA LEU A 342 -1.06 3.72 2.72
C LEU A 342 -0.89 4.39 4.10
N PHE A 343 0.18 5.16 4.28
CA PHE A 343 0.61 5.68 5.56
C PHE A 343 0.90 7.20 5.54
N ARG A 344 0.56 7.88 4.46
CA ARG A 344 0.64 9.32 4.28
C ARG A 344 -0.76 9.98 4.45
#